data_ef034c736f394367e1f11c8ce2635d4d
#
_entry.id   ef034c736f394367e1f11c8ce2635d4d
#
_cell.length_a   1.000
_cell.length_b   1.000
_cell.length_c   1.000
_cell.angle_alpha   90.00
_cell.angle_beta   90.00
_cell.angle_gamma   90.00
#
_symmetry.space_group_name_H-M   'P 1'
#
loop_
_entity.id
_entity.type
_entity.pdbx_description
1 polymer ?
#
loop_
_entity_poly.entity_id
_entity_poly.type
_entity_poly.pdbx_seq_one_letter_code
_entity_poly.pdbx_strand_id
1 'polypeptide(L)'
;SSQEEQDSIQALGAWRQLGQAGGSMGTTVLGWDYEANRAIVADVPTNHQWGGPQASALQSWLTSYDPVADGLYSHPDQAQFAATTMQQAREARLKLWMGEGTVRTLRAGTWFSLSQSTLDSINAHDEQKEFFVTAVRAMGINNLPKDLSDTIAKTLGVGPLQALQEASQDSGVFERHDVDTDSLQAKAAQSGYANQFEAIRRNVPWRTVLMDDTGLRPRPRATAWGPQTAIVVGPNGSTAPIGADEIHTDRMGRVKVKFHWQANPFAPQRANSDHSCWMRVMQRSAGAGMGQQFIPRIGQEVLVGFINNDMDQPFVLASLYNGQGEGGVP
;
A
#
# COMPACT_ATOMS: atom_id res chain seq x y z
N SER A 1 -8.29 -14.92 43.15
CA SER A 1 -8.72 -14.94 41.74
C SER A 1 -7.48 -14.96 40.86
N SER A 2 -7.40 -15.94 39.99
CA SER A 2 -6.29 -16.03 39.03
C SER A 2 -6.32 -14.84 38.07
N GLN A 3 -5.17 -14.39 37.60
CA GLN A 3 -5.08 -13.31 36.60
C GLN A 3 -5.95 -13.58 35.34
N GLU A 4 -6.21 -14.84 35.02
CA GLU A 4 -7.05 -15.28 33.92
C GLU A 4 -8.54 -14.89 34.08
N GLU A 5 -9.06 -14.77 35.29
CA GLU A 5 -10.44 -14.33 35.53
C GLU A 5 -10.63 -12.80 35.31
N GLN A 6 -9.55 -12.03 35.27
CA GLN A 6 -9.61 -10.58 35.05
C GLN A 6 -9.47 -10.21 33.55
N ASP A 7 -8.92 -11.08 32.72
CA ASP A 7 -8.67 -10.81 31.32
C ASP A 7 -9.90 -11.18 30.48
N SER A 8 -10.72 -10.19 30.17
CA SER A 8 -11.97 -10.39 29.42
C SER A 8 -12.21 -9.29 28.40
N ILE A 9 -12.98 -9.62 27.36
CA ILE A 9 -13.56 -8.65 26.44
C ILE A 9 -14.82 -8.11 27.11
N GLN A 10 -14.83 -6.82 27.42
CA GLN A 10 -15.92 -6.17 28.17
C GLN A 10 -17.01 -5.63 27.25
N ALA A 11 -16.63 -5.18 26.05
CA ALA A 11 -17.57 -4.73 25.05
C ALA A 11 -17.10 -5.13 23.65
N LEU A 12 -18.04 -5.48 22.78
CA LEU A 12 -17.80 -5.76 21.38
C LEU A 12 -19.01 -5.30 20.57
N GLY A 13 -18.81 -4.36 19.67
CA GLY A 13 -19.83 -3.79 18.82
C GLY A 13 -19.47 -3.91 17.33
N ALA A 14 -20.47 -4.19 16.50
CA ALA A 14 -20.31 -4.17 15.06
C ALA A 14 -20.50 -2.74 14.54
N TRP A 15 -19.60 -2.31 13.67
CA TRP A 15 -19.72 -1.06 12.96
C TRP A 15 -19.72 -1.33 11.45
N ARG A 16 -20.59 -0.64 10.71
CA ARG A 16 -20.69 -0.74 9.26
C ARG A 16 -20.42 0.61 8.63
N GLN A 17 -19.49 0.64 7.72
CA GLN A 17 -19.26 1.81 6.90
C GLN A 17 -20.18 1.76 5.68
N LEU A 18 -21.16 2.63 5.67
CA LEU A 18 -22.04 2.88 4.53
C LEU A 18 -21.64 4.25 3.99
N GLY A 19 -20.71 4.32 3.05
CA GLY A 19 -20.29 5.61 2.52
C GLY A 19 -19.19 5.51 1.46
N GLN A 20 -18.86 6.66 0.90
CA GLN A 20 -18.04 6.83 -0.30
C GLN A 20 -16.70 6.05 -0.36
N ALA A 21 -16.08 5.78 0.76
CA ALA A 21 -14.77 5.12 0.79
C ALA A 21 -14.83 3.58 0.76
N GLY A 22 -15.97 2.95 1.04
CA GLY A 22 -16.06 1.50 1.17
C GLY A 22 -17.10 0.82 0.29
N GLY A 23 -17.98 1.59 -0.37
CA GLY A 23 -19.18 1.09 -1.02
C GLY A 23 -19.03 0.48 -2.41
N SER A 24 -17.83 0.20 -2.86
CA SER A 24 -17.65 -0.44 -4.18
C SER A 24 -18.13 -1.89 -4.13
N MET A 25 -19.11 -2.19 -4.94
CA MET A 25 -19.70 -3.52 -5.11
C MET A 25 -18.96 -4.38 -6.13
N GLY A 26 -17.91 -3.87 -6.71
CA GLY A 26 -17.01 -4.56 -7.63
C GLY A 26 -15.79 -3.71 -7.93
N THR A 27 -14.73 -4.34 -8.38
CA THR A 27 -13.51 -3.67 -8.80
C THR A 27 -13.15 -4.12 -10.20
N THR A 28 -13.09 -3.15 -11.11
CA THR A 28 -12.59 -3.36 -12.47
C THR A 28 -11.24 -2.65 -12.60
N VAL A 29 -10.22 -3.37 -13.02
CA VAL A 29 -8.92 -2.82 -13.39
C VAL A 29 -8.70 -2.97 -14.89
N LEU A 30 -8.06 -1.97 -15.48
CA LEU A 30 -7.72 -1.98 -16.90
C LEU A 30 -6.27 -1.54 -17.06
N GLY A 31 -5.49 -2.33 -17.80
CA GLY A 31 -4.14 -2.02 -18.21
C GLY A 31 -3.98 -2.13 -19.73
N TRP A 32 -2.91 -1.56 -20.26
CA TRP A 32 -2.55 -1.67 -21.66
C TRP A 32 -1.22 -2.41 -21.80
N ASP A 33 -1.25 -3.53 -22.49
CA ASP A 33 -0.06 -4.28 -22.88
C ASP A 33 0.39 -3.76 -24.26
N TYR A 34 1.40 -2.91 -24.26
CA TYR A 34 1.91 -2.32 -25.49
C TYR A 34 2.70 -3.31 -26.36
N GLU A 35 3.22 -4.39 -25.76
CA GLU A 35 3.95 -5.42 -26.51
C GLU A 35 2.98 -6.30 -27.32
N ALA A 36 1.87 -6.68 -26.71
CA ALA A 36 0.81 -7.45 -27.38
C ALA A 36 -0.25 -6.59 -28.06
N ASN A 37 -0.17 -5.26 -27.91
CA ASN A 37 -1.12 -4.26 -28.45
C ASN A 37 -2.58 -4.59 -28.09
N ARG A 38 -2.83 -4.85 -26.78
CA ARG A 38 -4.15 -5.23 -26.29
C ARG A 38 -4.43 -4.65 -24.91
N ALA A 39 -5.72 -4.43 -24.63
CA ALA A 39 -6.17 -4.14 -23.28
C ALA A 39 -6.20 -5.41 -22.44
N ILE A 40 -5.77 -5.30 -21.19
CA ILE A 40 -5.90 -6.33 -20.17
C ILE A 40 -6.92 -5.80 -19.16
N VAL A 41 -8.04 -6.50 -19.04
CA VAL A 41 -9.15 -6.12 -18.15
C VAL A 41 -9.40 -7.26 -17.17
N ALA A 42 -9.62 -6.92 -15.91
CA ALA A 42 -10.12 -7.85 -14.92
C ALA A 42 -11.27 -7.20 -14.15
N ASP A 43 -12.36 -7.93 -13.98
CA ASP A 43 -13.54 -7.52 -13.26
C ASP A 43 -13.84 -8.51 -12.13
N VAL A 44 -13.91 -7.99 -10.91
CA VAL A 44 -14.16 -8.78 -9.71
C VAL A 44 -15.39 -8.22 -9.01
N PRO A 45 -16.54 -8.92 -9.09
CA PRO A 45 -17.72 -8.52 -8.35
C PRO A 45 -17.55 -8.74 -6.86
N THR A 46 -18.36 -8.07 -6.05
CA THR A 46 -18.41 -8.33 -4.62
C THR A 46 -18.99 -9.71 -4.31
N ASN A 47 -18.41 -10.36 -3.31
CA ASN A 47 -18.94 -11.59 -2.72
C ASN A 47 -19.96 -11.30 -1.59
N HIS A 48 -20.09 -10.06 -1.16
CA HIS A 48 -21.02 -9.69 -0.11
C HIS A 48 -22.42 -9.48 -0.65
N GLN A 49 -23.39 -10.14 -0.02
CA GLN A 49 -24.81 -9.88 -0.27
C GLN A 49 -25.30 -8.85 0.75
N TRP A 50 -25.65 -7.67 0.26
CA TRP A 50 -26.17 -6.58 1.08
C TRP A 50 -27.69 -6.50 0.94
N GLY A 51 -28.37 -6.73 2.04
CA GLY A 51 -29.82 -6.50 2.11
C GLY A 51 -30.64 -7.33 1.11
N GLY A 52 -31.81 -6.85 0.76
CA GLY A 52 -32.73 -7.53 -0.14
C GLY A 52 -32.44 -7.28 -1.64
N PRO A 53 -33.34 -7.69 -2.53
CA PRO A 53 -33.22 -7.61 -3.99
C PRO A 53 -32.86 -6.22 -4.52
N GLN A 54 -33.29 -5.16 -3.82
CA GLN A 54 -32.98 -3.77 -4.19
C GLN A 54 -31.51 -3.40 -4.01
N ALA A 55 -30.87 -3.93 -2.97
CA ALA A 55 -29.43 -3.73 -2.77
C ALA A 55 -28.61 -4.47 -3.83
N SER A 56 -29.02 -5.66 -4.23
CA SER A 56 -28.40 -6.41 -5.31
C SER A 56 -28.49 -5.68 -6.67
N ALA A 57 -29.60 -4.98 -6.93
CA ALA A 57 -29.75 -4.17 -8.15
C ALA A 57 -28.77 -2.98 -8.19
N LEU A 58 -28.46 -2.39 -7.02
CA LEU A 58 -27.49 -1.29 -6.93
C LEU A 58 -26.04 -1.78 -7.07
N GLN A 59 -25.76 -3.06 -6.85
CA GLN A 59 -24.40 -3.62 -6.93
C GLN A 59 -23.73 -3.39 -8.28
N SER A 60 -24.48 -3.51 -9.38
CA SER A 60 -23.95 -3.30 -10.73
C SER A 60 -23.58 -1.85 -11.03
N TRP A 61 -24.06 -0.88 -10.25
CA TRP A 61 -23.85 0.56 -10.44
C TRP A 61 -22.69 1.11 -9.60
N LEU A 62 -22.30 0.42 -8.55
CA LEU A 62 -21.27 0.87 -7.61
C LEU A 62 -19.93 0.16 -7.87
N THR A 63 -19.48 0.13 -9.11
CA THR A 63 -18.19 -0.46 -9.46
C THR A 63 -17.08 0.58 -9.35
N SER A 64 -15.99 0.19 -8.72
CA SER A 64 -14.74 0.97 -8.76
C SER A 64 -13.97 0.63 -10.02
N TYR A 65 -13.77 1.60 -10.86
CA TYR A 65 -13.00 1.48 -12.08
C TYR A 65 -11.63 2.14 -11.91
N ASP A 66 -10.58 1.34 -11.97
CA ASP A 66 -9.19 1.81 -11.82
C ASP A 66 -8.40 1.53 -13.12
N PRO A 67 -8.35 2.50 -14.03
CA PRO A 67 -7.49 2.41 -15.20
C PRO A 67 -6.04 2.57 -14.78
N VAL A 68 -5.23 1.62 -15.14
CA VAL A 68 -3.82 1.55 -14.79
C VAL A 68 -2.96 1.99 -15.98
N ALA A 69 -1.79 2.55 -15.69
CA ALA A 69 -0.82 2.93 -16.71
C ALA A 69 -0.42 1.77 -17.63
N ASP A 70 0.04 2.10 -18.82
CA ASP A 70 0.57 1.15 -19.80
C ASP A 70 1.65 0.25 -19.20
N GLY A 71 1.59 -1.04 -19.51
CA GLY A 71 2.66 -2.00 -19.19
C GLY A 71 2.68 -2.51 -17.74
N LEU A 72 1.72 -2.11 -16.87
CA LEU A 72 1.69 -2.62 -15.50
C LEU A 72 1.27 -4.09 -15.44
N TYR A 73 0.33 -4.49 -16.30
CA TYR A 73 -0.08 -5.89 -16.41
C TYR A 73 0.38 -6.45 -17.76
N SER A 74 1.30 -7.42 -17.71
CA SER A 74 1.71 -8.19 -18.88
C SER A 74 0.87 -9.46 -19.07
N HIS A 75 0.10 -9.84 -18.05
CA HIS A 75 -0.72 -11.04 -18.06
C HIS A 75 -2.09 -10.81 -17.41
N PRO A 76 -3.18 -11.43 -17.93
CA PRO A 76 -4.52 -11.32 -17.32
C PRO A 76 -4.56 -11.74 -15.85
N ASP A 77 -3.77 -12.74 -15.45
CA ASP A 77 -3.71 -13.23 -14.07
C ASP A 77 -3.20 -12.16 -13.09
N GLN A 78 -2.30 -11.29 -13.54
CA GLN A 78 -1.80 -10.19 -12.71
C GLN A 78 -2.90 -9.14 -12.45
N ALA A 79 -3.67 -8.82 -13.49
CA ALA A 79 -4.81 -7.92 -13.37
C ALA A 79 -5.90 -8.52 -12.47
N GLN A 80 -6.19 -9.81 -12.64
CA GLN A 80 -7.15 -10.55 -11.82
C GLN A 80 -6.73 -10.58 -10.35
N PHE A 81 -5.45 -10.86 -10.07
CA PHE A 81 -4.91 -10.83 -8.72
C PHE A 81 -5.00 -9.44 -8.10
N ALA A 82 -4.66 -8.39 -8.86
CA ALA A 82 -4.75 -7.01 -8.39
C ALA A 82 -6.21 -6.63 -8.08
N ALA A 83 -7.15 -6.86 -9.00
CA ALA A 83 -8.57 -6.59 -8.81
C ALA A 83 -9.14 -7.32 -7.61
N THR A 84 -8.82 -8.62 -7.47
CA THR A 84 -9.25 -9.44 -6.32
C THR A 84 -8.72 -8.88 -5.00
N THR A 85 -7.45 -8.53 -4.97
CA THR A 85 -6.83 -8.00 -3.74
C THR A 85 -7.40 -6.64 -3.36
N MET A 86 -7.67 -5.77 -4.34
CA MET A 86 -8.32 -4.47 -4.12
C MET A 86 -9.76 -4.65 -3.62
N GLN A 87 -10.52 -5.57 -4.22
CA GLN A 87 -11.88 -5.87 -3.80
C GLN A 87 -11.92 -6.42 -2.37
N GLN A 88 -11.06 -7.37 -2.02
CA GLN A 88 -10.93 -7.91 -0.66
C GLN A 88 -10.57 -6.81 0.36
N ALA A 89 -9.67 -5.89 0.00
CA ALA A 89 -9.30 -4.77 0.86
C ALA A 89 -10.48 -3.85 1.17
N ARG A 90 -11.34 -3.60 0.19
CA ARG A 90 -12.57 -2.81 0.36
C ARG A 90 -13.62 -3.56 1.18
N GLU A 91 -13.82 -4.83 0.89
CA GLU A 91 -14.80 -5.67 1.59
C GLU A 91 -14.46 -5.83 3.08
N ALA A 92 -13.19 -5.97 3.42
CA ALA A 92 -12.75 -6.06 4.81
C ALA A 92 -13.16 -4.83 5.65
N ARG A 93 -13.29 -3.66 5.02
CA ARG A 93 -13.67 -2.40 5.70
C ARG A 93 -15.17 -2.20 5.85
N LEU A 94 -15.98 -2.96 5.13
CA LEU A 94 -17.43 -2.77 5.13
C LEU A 94 -18.07 -3.11 6.47
N LYS A 95 -17.51 -4.03 7.23
CA LYS A 95 -17.98 -4.41 8.56
C LYS A 95 -16.82 -4.67 9.50
N LEU A 96 -16.55 -3.69 10.34
CA LEU A 96 -15.57 -3.76 11.39
C LEU A 96 -16.25 -4.08 12.73
N TRP A 97 -15.51 -4.71 13.60
CA TRP A 97 -15.90 -4.94 14.98
C TRP A 97 -14.92 -4.19 15.87
N MET A 98 -15.48 -3.38 16.75
CA MET A 98 -14.70 -2.67 17.74
C MET A 98 -14.99 -3.22 19.10
N GLY A 99 -13.95 -3.51 19.85
CA GLY A 99 -14.04 -4.06 21.18
C GLY A 99 -13.09 -3.38 22.15
N GLU A 100 -13.39 -3.56 23.41
CA GLU A 100 -12.56 -3.12 24.50
C GLU A 100 -12.51 -4.19 25.60
N GLY A 101 -11.40 -4.25 26.28
CA GLY A 101 -11.20 -5.26 27.31
C GLY A 101 -9.88 -5.13 28.05
N THR A 102 -9.58 -6.15 28.82
CA THR A 102 -8.36 -6.26 29.64
C THR A 102 -7.45 -7.40 29.23
N VAL A 103 -7.71 -8.03 28.08
CA VAL A 103 -6.95 -9.18 27.57
C VAL A 103 -5.54 -8.76 27.17
N ARG A 104 -4.53 -9.07 28.02
CA ARG A 104 -3.12 -8.67 27.82
C ARG A 104 -2.42 -9.37 26.66
N THR A 105 -2.91 -10.52 26.26
CA THR A 105 -2.34 -11.33 25.17
C THR A 105 -2.86 -10.96 23.79
N LEU A 106 -3.84 -10.04 23.71
CA LEU A 106 -4.45 -9.63 22.45
C LEU A 106 -3.42 -8.83 21.61
N ARG A 107 -3.24 -9.24 20.35
CA ARG A 107 -2.28 -8.63 19.42
C ARG A 107 -2.88 -8.51 18.02
N ALA A 108 -2.54 -7.45 17.32
CA ALA A 108 -2.84 -7.34 15.90
C ALA A 108 -2.18 -8.50 15.13
N GLY A 109 -2.90 -9.04 14.13
CA GLY A 109 -2.46 -10.19 13.36
C GLY A 109 -2.78 -11.54 14.00
N THR A 110 -3.41 -11.57 15.18
CA THR A 110 -3.90 -12.79 15.83
C THR A 110 -5.40 -12.95 15.70
N TRP A 111 -5.93 -14.08 16.07
CA TRP A 111 -7.36 -14.33 16.08
C TRP A 111 -7.80 -14.90 17.44
N PHE A 112 -9.07 -14.72 17.77
CA PHE A 112 -9.69 -15.29 18.95
C PHE A 112 -11.10 -15.79 18.64
N SER A 113 -11.58 -16.72 19.44
CA SER A 113 -12.97 -17.14 19.45
C SER A 113 -13.68 -16.52 20.65
N LEU A 114 -14.80 -15.87 20.40
CA LEU A 114 -15.63 -15.27 21.43
C LEU A 114 -16.51 -16.36 22.09
N SER A 115 -16.44 -16.48 23.41
CA SER A 115 -17.27 -17.39 24.20
C SER A 115 -18.06 -16.63 25.25
N GLN A 116 -19.16 -17.21 25.72
CA GLN A 116 -20.01 -16.64 26.78
C GLN A 116 -20.59 -15.24 26.43
N SER A 117 -20.87 -15.02 25.16
CA SER A 117 -21.46 -13.77 24.68
C SER A 117 -22.95 -13.89 24.50
N THR A 118 -23.67 -12.79 24.70
CA THR A 118 -25.08 -12.68 24.32
C THR A 118 -25.30 -12.86 22.81
N LEU A 119 -24.24 -12.72 22.00
CA LEU A 119 -24.24 -12.99 20.58
C LEU A 119 -24.20 -14.49 20.23
N ASP A 120 -23.89 -15.36 21.19
CA ASP A 120 -23.84 -16.82 20.97
C ASP A 120 -25.17 -17.40 20.55
N SER A 121 -26.28 -16.79 21.00
CA SER A 121 -27.64 -17.17 20.59
C SER A 121 -27.97 -16.77 19.14
N ILE A 122 -27.29 -15.78 18.60
CA ILE A 122 -27.50 -15.24 17.24
C ILE A 122 -26.54 -15.90 16.24
N ASN A 123 -25.36 -16.28 16.68
CA ASN A 123 -24.33 -16.90 15.86
C ASN A 123 -24.49 -18.44 15.89
N ALA A 124 -25.23 -18.98 14.94
CA ALA A 124 -25.54 -20.42 14.85
C ALA A 124 -24.31 -21.31 14.52
N HIS A 125 -23.25 -20.73 13.98
CA HIS A 125 -22.05 -21.45 13.54
C HIS A 125 -20.80 -20.95 14.25
N ASP A 126 -19.92 -21.86 14.62
CA ASP A 126 -18.67 -21.54 15.34
C ASP A 126 -17.75 -20.59 14.57
N GLU A 127 -17.75 -20.66 13.24
CA GLU A 127 -17.00 -19.71 12.38
C GLU A 127 -17.44 -18.26 12.58
N GLN A 128 -18.68 -18.04 12.99
CA GLN A 128 -19.21 -16.69 13.29
C GLN A 128 -18.73 -16.14 14.64
N LYS A 129 -18.11 -16.97 15.47
CA LYS A 129 -17.55 -16.56 16.77
C LYS A 129 -16.07 -16.17 16.66
N GLU A 130 -15.43 -16.46 15.52
CA GLU A 130 -14.01 -16.22 15.31
C GLU A 130 -13.78 -14.82 14.75
N PHE A 131 -12.83 -14.12 15.35
CA PHE A 131 -12.45 -12.75 14.99
C PHE A 131 -10.95 -12.66 14.76
N PHE A 132 -10.55 -11.99 13.69
CA PHE A 132 -9.19 -11.64 13.39
C PHE A 132 -8.95 -10.18 13.79
N VAL A 133 -7.94 -9.94 14.61
CA VAL A 133 -7.60 -8.63 15.18
C VAL A 133 -6.76 -7.84 14.17
N THR A 134 -7.27 -6.70 13.72
CA THR A 134 -6.60 -5.84 12.75
C THR A 134 -5.76 -4.77 13.41
N ALA A 135 -6.23 -4.21 14.52
CA ALA A 135 -5.52 -3.19 15.28
C ALA A 135 -5.78 -3.34 16.78
N VAL A 136 -4.79 -2.96 17.60
CA VAL A 136 -4.91 -2.91 19.05
C VAL A 136 -4.26 -1.64 19.55
N ARG A 137 -4.96 -0.92 20.42
CA ARG A 137 -4.41 0.13 21.26
C ARG A 137 -4.50 -0.32 22.72
N ALA A 138 -3.39 -0.28 23.42
CA ALA A 138 -3.33 -0.70 24.79
C ALA A 138 -2.73 0.39 25.68
N MET A 139 -3.22 0.47 26.90
CA MET A 139 -2.69 1.33 27.94
C MET A 139 -2.45 0.52 29.20
N GLY A 140 -1.26 0.65 29.74
CA GLY A 140 -0.89 0.06 31.03
C GLY A 140 -0.52 1.14 32.02
N ILE A 141 -0.95 0.99 33.25
CA ILE A 141 -0.55 1.87 34.36
C ILE A 141 0.34 1.07 35.30
N ASN A 142 1.54 1.61 35.52
CA ASN A 142 2.47 1.01 36.45
C ASN A 142 2.06 1.36 37.89
N ASN A 143 1.80 0.33 38.71
CA ASN A 143 1.44 0.48 40.11
C ASN A 143 2.70 0.72 41.02
N LEU A 144 3.58 1.62 40.57
CA LEU A 144 4.71 2.04 41.40
C LEU A 144 4.20 2.79 42.65
N PRO A 145 4.87 2.65 43.81
CA PRO A 145 4.62 3.51 44.94
C PRO A 145 4.67 5.01 44.52
N LYS A 146 3.78 5.80 45.10
CA LYS A 146 3.59 7.21 44.70
C LYS A 146 4.90 8.00 44.74
N ASP A 147 5.75 7.74 45.73
CA ASP A 147 7.04 8.43 45.87
C ASP A 147 8.02 8.15 44.71
N LEU A 148 7.99 6.92 44.18
CA LEU A 148 8.78 6.55 43.00
C LEU A 148 8.17 7.14 41.71
N SER A 149 6.86 7.12 41.60
CA SER A 149 6.13 7.72 40.49
C SER A 149 6.40 9.23 40.37
N ASP A 150 6.34 9.93 41.52
CA ASP A 150 6.62 11.35 41.60
C ASP A 150 8.10 11.69 41.29
N THR A 151 9.01 10.81 41.68
CA THR A 151 10.44 10.97 41.35
C THR A 151 10.71 10.77 39.88
N ILE A 152 10.08 9.76 39.26
CA ILE A 152 10.17 9.51 37.81
C ILE A 152 9.58 10.68 37.02
N ALA A 153 8.40 11.18 37.41
CA ALA A 153 7.75 12.33 36.79
C ALA A 153 8.60 13.60 36.88
N LYS A 154 9.29 13.82 38.02
CA LYS A 154 10.22 14.95 38.20
C LYS A 154 11.48 14.79 37.34
N THR A 155 11.98 13.58 37.16
CA THR A 155 13.24 13.31 36.43
C THR A 155 13.07 13.27 34.92
N LEU A 156 11.99 12.66 34.44
CA LEU A 156 11.72 12.47 33.00
C LEU A 156 10.73 13.50 32.45
N GLY A 157 10.05 14.26 33.32
CA GLY A 157 8.97 15.17 32.92
C GLY A 157 7.68 14.43 32.55
N VAL A 158 6.58 15.16 32.49
CA VAL A 158 5.27 14.65 32.05
C VAL A 158 5.17 14.60 30.52
N GLY A 159 6.06 15.32 29.83
CA GLY A 159 6.07 15.49 28.38
C GLY A 159 6.15 14.20 27.53
N PRO A 160 6.95 13.18 27.89
CA PRO A 160 7.03 11.97 27.07
C PRO A 160 5.71 11.19 26.97
N LEU A 161 4.90 11.19 28.03
CA LEU A 161 3.60 10.51 28.04
C LEU A 161 2.56 11.31 27.23
N GLN A 162 2.58 12.65 27.30
CA GLN A 162 1.73 13.50 26.49
C GLN A 162 2.11 13.44 25.02
N ALA A 163 3.39 13.47 24.69
CA ALA A 163 3.88 13.35 23.33
C ALA A 163 3.52 11.98 22.70
N LEU A 164 3.56 10.89 23.49
CA LEU A 164 3.09 9.57 23.05
C LEU A 164 1.57 9.52 22.87
N GLN A 165 0.80 10.23 23.68
CA GLN A 165 -0.65 10.35 23.52
C GLN A 165 -1.00 11.15 22.25
N GLU A 166 -0.36 12.27 22.01
CA GLU A 166 -0.54 13.08 20.81
C GLU A 166 -0.11 12.31 19.54
N ALA A 167 1.04 11.69 19.54
CA ALA A 167 1.51 10.85 18.42
C ALA A 167 0.59 9.64 18.16
N SER A 168 -0.09 9.12 19.18
CA SER A 168 -1.02 7.99 19.02
C SER A 168 -2.38 8.41 18.48
N GLN A 169 -2.78 9.67 18.62
CA GLN A 169 -4.01 10.20 18.04
C GLN A 169 -3.91 10.37 16.51
N ASP A 170 -2.70 10.64 16.02
CA ASP A 170 -2.44 10.93 14.60
C ASP A 170 -1.97 9.69 13.79
N SER A 171 -1.90 8.52 14.40
CA SER A 171 -1.25 7.36 13.77
C SER A 171 -2.05 6.67 12.66
N GLY A 172 -3.32 7.04 12.42
CA GLY A 172 -4.16 6.43 11.37
C GLY A 172 -4.30 4.90 11.44
N VAL A 173 -3.87 4.29 12.55
CA VAL A 173 -3.85 2.83 12.73
C VAL A 173 -5.26 2.26 12.86
N PHE A 174 -6.18 3.04 13.43
CA PHE A 174 -7.59 2.71 13.45
C PHE A 174 -8.28 3.41 12.29
N GLU A 175 -9.09 2.70 11.55
CA GLU A 175 -9.89 3.28 10.48
C GLU A 175 -10.91 4.30 11.00
N ARG A 176 -11.18 4.25 12.28
CA ARG A 176 -12.09 5.14 12.97
C ARG A 176 -11.34 5.98 14.00
N HIS A 177 -11.46 7.29 13.89
CA HIS A 177 -10.82 8.26 14.79
C HIS A 177 -11.51 8.41 16.16
N ASP A 178 -12.67 7.77 16.38
CA ASP A 178 -13.45 7.85 17.63
C ASP A 178 -12.90 6.92 18.73
N VAL A 179 -11.59 6.86 18.92
CA VAL A 179 -11.03 6.15 20.06
C VAL A 179 -11.11 7.06 21.27
N ASP A 180 -11.96 6.71 22.22
CA ASP A 180 -12.08 7.42 23.49
C ASP A 180 -10.86 7.10 24.38
N THR A 181 -9.84 7.93 24.24
CA THR A 181 -8.60 7.82 24.99
C THR A 181 -8.83 7.99 26.51
N ASP A 182 -9.81 8.80 26.88
CA ASP A 182 -10.13 9.08 28.27
C ASP A 182 -10.79 7.86 28.92
N SER A 183 -11.67 7.16 28.20
CA SER A 183 -12.24 5.90 28.63
C SER A 183 -11.18 4.82 28.81
N LEU A 184 -10.25 4.71 27.85
CA LEU A 184 -9.15 3.74 27.94
C LEU A 184 -8.25 4.01 29.15
N GLN A 185 -7.92 5.27 29.43
CA GLN A 185 -7.13 5.69 30.57
C GLN A 185 -7.86 5.39 31.91
N ALA A 186 -9.14 5.72 32.00
CA ALA A 186 -9.95 5.46 33.17
C ALA A 186 -10.04 3.96 33.50
N LYS A 187 -10.22 3.11 32.48
CA LYS A 187 -10.23 1.66 32.64
C LYS A 187 -8.86 1.10 33.04
N ALA A 188 -7.79 1.59 32.41
CA ALA A 188 -6.44 1.19 32.77
C ALA A 188 -6.09 1.59 34.23
N ALA A 189 -6.63 2.73 34.72
CA ALA A 189 -6.46 3.13 36.12
C ALA A 189 -7.13 2.17 37.11
N GLN A 190 -8.24 1.55 36.73
CA GLN A 190 -8.97 0.60 37.55
C GLN A 190 -8.35 -0.81 37.58
N SER A 191 -7.96 -1.29 36.37
CA SER A 191 -7.51 -2.69 36.16
C SER A 191 -6.01 -2.85 36.00
N GLY A 192 -5.25 -1.73 35.98
CA GLY A 192 -3.81 -1.74 35.68
C GLY A 192 -3.49 -1.87 34.18
N TYR A 193 -4.45 -2.33 33.36
CA TYR A 193 -4.29 -2.51 31.92
C TYR A 193 -5.66 -2.48 31.25
N ALA A 194 -5.74 -1.82 30.11
CA ALA A 194 -6.91 -1.86 29.23
C ALA A 194 -6.49 -1.82 27.77
N ASN A 195 -7.31 -2.36 26.91
CA ASN A 195 -7.13 -2.24 25.46
C ASN A 195 -8.44 -1.94 24.74
N GLN A 196 -8.29 -1.32 23.60
CA GLN A 196 -9.30 -1.19 22.56
C GLN A 196 -8.75 -1.84 21.31
N PHE A 197 -9.58 -2.57 20.59
CA PHE A 197 -9.15 -3.29 19.42
C PHE A 197 -10.18 -3.20 18.29
N GLU A 198 -9.66 -3.33 17.08
CA GLU A 198 -10.46 -3.48 15.88
C GLU A 198 -10.28 -4.90 15.34
N ALA A 199 -11.36 -5.50 14.88
CA ALA A 199 -11.36 -6.86 14.36
C ALA A 199 -12.34 -7.02 13.21
N ILE A 200 -12.11 -8.04 12.40
CA ILE A 200 -13.03 -8.52 11.37
C ILE A 200 -13.38 -9.97 11.65
N ARG A 201 -14.43 -10.49 11.01
CA ARG A 201 -14.69 -11.93 11.05
C ARG A 201 -13.53 -12.67 10.38
N ARG A 202 -13.07 -13.77 10.96
CA ARG A 202 -11.91 -14.54 10.48
C ARG A 202 -12.06 -15.09 9.08
N ASN A 203 -13.27 -15.38 8.65
CA ASN A 203 -13.58 -15.86 7.30
C ASN A 203 -13.50 -14.76 6.22
N VAL A 204 -13.37 -13.48 6.62
CA VAL A 204 -13.20 -12.36 5.69
C VAL A 204 -11.72 -12.17 5.40
N PRO A 205 -11.26 -12.26 4.14
CA PRO A 205 -9.87 -11.98 3.81
C PRO A 205 -9.48 -10.55 4.16
N TRP A 206 -8.51 -10.40 5.04
CA TRP A 206 -7.99 -9.09 5.41
C TRP A 206 -6.78 -8.73 4.55
N ARG A 207 -6.79 -7.50 4.05
CA ARG A 207 -5.68 -6.91 3.30
C ARG A 207 -5.34 -5.56 3.90
N THR A 208 -4.05 -5.32 4.12
CA THR A 208 -3.54 -4.01 4.52
C THR A 208 -3.91 -2.98 3.46
N VAL A 209 -4.45 -1.87 3.90
CA VAL A 209 -4.81 -0.76 3.04
C VAL A 209 -3.95 0.44 3.42
N LEU A 210 -3.16 0.93 2.47
CA LEU A 210 -2.62 2.26 2.50
C LEU A 210 -3.48 3.06 1.52
N MET A 211 -4.18 4.07 2.03
CA MET A 211 -4.95 4.96 1.16
C MET A 211 -4.02 6.03 0.61
N ASP A 212 -4.27 6.45 -0.62
CA ASP A 212 -3.65 7.66 -1.16
C ASP A 212 -4.23 8.93 -0.51
N ASP A 213 -3.64 10.08 -0.79
CA ASP A 213 -4.08 11.37 -0.25
C ASP A 213 -5.54 11.72 -0.61
N THR A 214 -6.11 11.08 -1.63
CA THR A 214 -7.52 11.24 -2.02
C THR A 214 -8.45 10.36 -1.20
N GLY A 215 -7.94 9.36 -0.50
CA GLY A 215 -8.72 8.36 0.22
C GLY A 215 -9.49 7.37 -0.68
N LEU A 216 -9.24 7.40 -1.98
CA LEU A 216 -9.98 6.59 -2.97
C LEU A 216 -9.22 5.35 -3.41
N ARG A 217 -7.89 5.39 -3.42
CA ARG A 217 -7.06 4.29 -3.89
C ARG A 217 -6.47 3.51 -2.73
N PRO A 218 -6.77 2.22 -2.59
CA PRO A 218 -6.30 1.39 -1.48
C PRO A 218 -4.83 0.92 -1.64
N ARG A 219 -4.04 1.50 -2.50
CA ARG A 219 -2.60 1.29 -2.63
C ARG A 219 -2.00 2.45 -3.42
N PRO A 220 -1.50 3.48 -2.74
CA PRO A 220 -0.77 4.54 -3.41
C PRO A 220 0.48 3.95 -4.06
N ARG A 221 0.73 4.35 -5.29
CA ARG A 221 1.98 4.02 -5.98
C ARG A 221 3.03 5.06 -5.64
N ALA A 222 4.28 4.62 -5.59
CA ALA A 222 5.39 5.54 -5.52
C ALA A 222 5.40 6.44 -6.76
N THR A 223 5.40 7.75 -6.54
CA THR A 223 5.28 8.77 -7.58
C THR A 223 6.63 9.43 -7.85
N ALA A 224 6.99 9.55 -9.12
CA ALA A 224 8.11 10.38 -9.56
C ALA A 224 7.62 11.82 -9.78
N TRP A 225 8.24 12.81 -9.14
CA TRP A 225 7.83 14.23 -9.20
C TRP A 225 8.17 14.94 -10.50
N GLY A 226 8.79 14.23 -11.44
CA GLY A 226 9.15 14.78 -12.73
C GLY A 226 10.20 13.94 -13.44
N PRO A 227 10.62 14.33 -14.64
CA PRO A 227 11.65 13.63 -15.38
C PRO A 227 13.01 13.73 -14.68
N GLN A 228 13.84 12.72 -14.87
CA GLN A 228 15.18 12.61 -14.30
C GLN A 228 16.20 12.34 -15.40
N THR A 229 17.43 12.79 -15.23
CA THR A 229 18.52 12.49 -16.18
C THR A 229 19.20 11.16 -15.84
N ALA A 230 19.63 10.48 -16.88
CA ALA A 230 20.31 9.19 -16.78
C ALA A 230 21.27 9.01 -17.97
N ILE A 231 22.20 8.05 -17.82
CA ILE A 231 23.15 7.68 -18.88
C ILE A 231 22.75 6.34 -19.48
N VAL A 232 22.73 6.24 -20.81
CA VAL A 232 22.49 4.98 -21.52
C VAL A 232 23.64 4.02 -21.28
N VAL A 233 23.29 2.76 -20.96
CA VAL A 233 24.29 1.73 -20.62
C VAL A 233 24.30 0.57 -21.62
N GLY A 234 25.47 -0.04 -21.76
CA GLY A 234 25.68 -1.25 -22.52
C GLY A 234 25.27 -2.53 -21.79
N PRO A 235 25.50 -3.72 -22.36
CA PRO A 235 25.08 -5.02 -21.81
C PRO A 235 25.59 -5.26 -20.38
N ASN A 236 26.80 -4.78 -20.05
CA ASN A 236 27.42 -4.96 -18.74
C ASN A 236 27.23 -3.75 -17.81
N GLY A 237 26.30 -2.84 -18.14
CA GLY A 237 26.11 -1.61 -17.38
C GLY A 237 27.22 -0.56 -17.60
N SER A 238 28.10 -0.78 -18.56
CA SER A 238 29.12 0.21 -18.94
C SER A 238 28.52 1.44 -19.56
N THR A 239 29.01 2.60 -19.19
CA THR A 239 28.66 3.90 -19.79
C THR A 239 29.60 4.28 -20.94
N ALA A 240 30.56 3.42 -21.28
CA ALA A 240 31.41 3.57 -22.43
C ALA A 240 31.20 2.44 -23.42
N PRO A 241 31.16 2.70 -24.74
CA PRO A 241 31.03 1.66 -25.75
C PRO A 241 32.25 0.74 -25.76
N ILE A 242 32.05 -0.51 -26.14
CA ILE A 242 33.15 -1.50 -26.28
C ILE A 242 33.38 -1.72 -27.78
N GLY A 243 34.46 -1.19 -28.29
CA GLY A 243 34.80 -1.28 -29.71
C GLY A 243 33.81 -0.52 -30.60
N ALA A 244 33.24 -1.21 -31.59
CA ALA A 244 32.25 -0.66 -32.52
C ALA A 244 30.79 -0.75 -32.00
N ASP A 245 30.57 -1.40 -30.84
CA ASP A 245 29.22 -1.62 -30.28
C ASP A 245 28.76 -0.39 -29.51
N GLU A 246 28.31 0.63 -30.22
CA GLU A 246 27.84 1.87 -29.64
C GLU A 246 26.34 1.84 -29.24
N ILE A 247 25.58 0.88 -29.74
CA ILE A 247 24.12 0.77 -29.52
C ILE A 247 23.80 -0.52 -28.78
N HIS A 248 23.09 -0.37 -27.67
CA HIS A 248 22.52 -1.48 -26.91
C HIS A 248 21.01 -1.36 -26.86
N THR A 249 20.32 -2.15 -27.66
CA THR A 249 18.87 -2.08 -27.84
C THR A 249 18.26 -3.46 -28.04
N ASP A 250 16.96 -3.58 -27.75
CA ASP A 250 16.18 -4.75 -28.08
C ASP A 250 15.44 -4.62 -29.42
N ARG A 251 14.56 -5.60 -29.71
CA ARG A 251 13.77 -5.62 -30.97
C ARG A 251 12.76 -4.46 -31.09
N MET A 252 12.42 -3.80 -29.99
CA MET A 252 11.48 -2.68 -29.93
C MET A 252 12.19 -1.32 -29.92
N GLY A 253 13.51 -1.29 -30.03
CA GLY A 253 14.29 -0.07 -29.93
C GLY A 253 14.35 0.50 -28.50
N ARG A 254 14.12 -0.34 -27.49
CA ARG A 254 14.23 0.07 -26.09
C ARG A 254 15.69 0.09 -25.67
N VAL A 255 16.02 0.93 -24.69
CA VAL A 255 17.37 1.07 -24.13
C VAL A 255 17.35 0.85 -22.62
N LYS A 256 18.51 0.56 -22.07
CA LYS A 256 18.75 0.50 -20.62
C LYS A 256 19.53 1.74 -20.20
N VAL A 257 19.20 2.27 -19.01
CA VAL A 257 19.85 3.48 -18.50
C VAL A 257 20.31 3.27 -17.05
N LYS A 258 21.28 4.07 -16.64
CA LYS A 258 21.72 4.20 -15.26
C LYS A 258 21.43 5.62 -14.78
N PHE A 259 20.62 5.77 -13.77
CA PHE A 259 20.35 7.05 -13.11
C PHE A 259 21.59 7.49 -12.30
N HIS A 260 21.78 8.79 -12.16
CA HIS A 260 22.92 9.35 -11.43
C HIS A 260 22.95 8.94 -9.97
N TRP A 261 21.80 8.80 -9.33
CA TRP A 261 21.68 8.35 -7.94
C TRP A 261 21.99 6.85 -7.74
N GLN A 262 22.04 6.05 -8.79
CA GLN A 262 22.47 4.65 -8.71
C GLN A 262 23.99 4.51 -8.57
N ALA A 263 24.76 5.57 -8.76
CA ALA A 263 26.18 5.59 -8.50
C ALA A 263 26.44 5.62 -6.99
N ASN A 264 26.44 4.44 -6.35
CA ASN A 264 26.80 4.33 -4.95
C ASN A 264 28.31 4.27 -4.79
N PRO A 265 28.96 5.29 -4.20
CA PRO A 265 30.42 5.30 -4.00
C PRO A 265 30.87 4.19 -3.04
N PHE A 266 29.99 3.67 -2.18
CA PHE A 266 30.29 2.60 -1.23
C PHE A 266 30.04 1.19 -1.78
N ALA A 267 29.43 1.05 -2.96
CA ALA A 267 29.19 -0.21 -3.62
C ALA A 267 29.25 -0.06 -5.15
N PRO A 268 30.43 0.31 -5.72
CA PRO A 268 30.59 0.63 -7.14
C PRO A 268 30.28 -0.56 -8.07
N GLN A 269 30.32 -1.78 -7.56
CA GLN A 269 30.10 -3.01 -8.34
C GLN A 269 28.62 -3.40 -8.50
N ARG A 270 27.67 -2.68 -7.88
CA ARG A 270 26.25 -3.04 -7.92
C ARG A 270 25.43 -2.40 -9.05
N ALA A 271 26.03 -1.55 -9.85
CA ALA A 271 25.32 -0.91 -10.97
C ALA A 271 25.71 -1.57 -12.30
N ASN A 272 25.23 -2.79 -12.54
CA ASN A 272 25.30 -3.46 -13.82
C ASN A 272 23.94 -3.34 -14.57
N SER A 273 23.88 -3.83 -15.79
CA SER A 273 22.67 -3.82 -16.62
C SER A 273 21.47 -4.53 -15.98
N ASP A 274 21.70 -5.39 -14.97
CA ASP A 274 20.65 -6.14 -14.28
C ASP A 274 19.86 -5.27 -13.32
N HIS A 275 20.38 -4.07 -12.99
CA HIS A 275 19.69 -3.06 -12.18
C HIS A 275 18.94 -2.02 -13.02
N SER A 276 18.79 -2.24 -14.32
CA SER A 276 18.06 -1.39 -15.25
C SER A 276 17.01 -2.21 -16.00
N CYS A 277 15.88 -1.57 -16.31
CA CYS A 277 14.85 -2.16 -17.16
C CYS A 277 14.95 -1.64 -18.61
N TRP A 278 14.34 -2.36 -19.55
CA TRP A 278 14.17 -1.90 -20.92
C TRP A 278 13.14 -0.77 -20.97
N MET A 279 13.56 0.42 -21.40
CA MET A 279 12.73 1.62 -21.51
C MET A 279 12.45 1.95 -22.95
N ARG A 280 11.18 2.21 -23.28
CA ARG A 280 10.81 2.73 -24.60
C ARG A 280 11.45 4.09 -24.84
N VAL A 281 11.86 4.36 -26.08
CA VAL A 281 12.39 5.65 -26.47
C VAL A 281 11.32 6.39 -27.27
N MET A 282 10.98 7.59 -26.82
CA MET A 282 10.02 8.45 -27.53
C MET A 282 10.58 8.84 -28.89
N GLN A 283 9.77 8.72 -29.91
CA GLN A 283 10.09 9.09 -31.29
C GLN A 283 9.15 10.20 -31.78
N ARG A 284 9.61 11.04 -32.70
CA ARG A 284 8.77 12.09 -33.28
C ARG A 284 7.60 11.52 -34.08
N SER A 285 7.81 10.38 -34.72
CA SER A 285 6.82 9.68 -35.52
C SER A 285 7.06 8.18 -35.33
N ALA A 286 6.02 7.43 -34.93
CA ALA A 286 6.06 6.00 -34.77
C ALA A 286 4.71 5.39 -35.15
N GLY A 287 4.72 4.32 -35.92
CA GLY A 287 3.52 3.58 -36.34
C GLY A 287 3.88 2.25 -36.98
N ALA A 288 2.86 1.44 -37.30
CA ALA A 288 3.06 0.16 -37.97
C ALA A 288 3.63 0.39 -39.39
N GLY A 289 4.88 -0.05 -39.60
CA GLY A 289 5.57 0.06 -40.88
C GLY A 289 5.99 1.48 -41.29
N MET A 290 5.89 2.47 -40.38
CA MET A 290 6.28 3.86 -40.67
C MET A 290 6.82 4.55 -39.39
N GLY A 291 7.67 5.56 -39.62
CA GLY A 291 8.20 6.37 -38.53
C GLY A 291 9.69 6.67 -38.64
N GLN A 292 10.21 7.32 -37.64
CA GLN A 292 11.64 7.60 -37.48
C GLN A 292 12.12 6.92 -36.21
N GLN A 293 13.32 6.38 -36.24
CA GLN A 293 13.89 5.71 -35.08
C GLN A 293 15.29 6.27 -34.80
N PHE A 294 15.39 7.02 -33.71
CA PHE A 294 16.65 7.50 -33.17
C PHE A 294 16.91 6.81 -31.82
N ILE A 295 17.86 5.90 -31.82
CA ILE A 295 18.23 5.15 -30.60
C ILE A 295 19.42 5.84 -29.96
N PRO A 296 19.30 6.28 -28.68
CA PRO A 296 20.43 6.84 -27.96
C PRO A 296 21.57 5.82 -27.84
N ARG A 297 22.80 6.28 -28.00
CA ARG A 297 23.99 5.44 -27.91
C ARG A 297 24.45 5.27 -26.45
N ILE A 298 25.24 4.24 -26.20
CA ILE A 298 25.88 4.01 -24.90
C ILE A 298 26.70 5.23 -24.51
N GLY A 299 26.54 5.72 -23.29
CA GLY A 299 27.21 6.90 -22.76
C GLY A 299 26.48 8.23 -23.00
N GLN A 300 25.46 8.25 -23.84
CA GLN A 300 24.66 9.47 -24.02
C GLN A 300 23.77 9.73 -22.81
N GLU A 301 23.62 11.01 -22.48
CA GLU A 301 22.71 11.46 -21.44
C GLU A 301 21.30 11.60 -22.02
N VAL A 302 20.34 11.07 -21.27
CA VAL A 302 18.93 11.07 -21.65
C VAL A 302 18.06 11.60 -20.53
N LEU A 303 16.94 12.19 -20.89
CA LEU A 303 15.88 12.60 -20.00
C LEU A 303 14.86 11.48 -19.91
N VAL A 304 14.63 10.94 -18.73
CA VAL A 304 13.68 9.87 -18.44
C VAL A 304 12.44 10.44 -17.80
N GLY A 305 11.30 10.22 -18.42
CA GLY A 305 9.98 10.51 -17.87
C GLY A 305 9.30 9.25 -17.34
N PHE A 306 8.16 9.44 -16.67
CA PHE A 306 7.39 8.37 -16.06
C PHE A 306 5.93 8.49 -16.46
N ILE A 307 5.35 7.45 -17.05
CA ILE A 307 3.94 7.45 -17.46
C ILE A 307 3.07 7.57 -16.20
N ASN A 308 2.17 8.56 -16.19
CA ASN A 308 1.32 8.86 -15.03
C ASN A 308 2.10 9.10 -13.73
N ASN A 309 3.35 9.56 -13.83
CA ASN A 309 4.27 9.70 -12.70
C ASN A 309 4.56 8.38 -11.95
N ASP A 310 4.26 7.23 -12.51
CA ASP A 310 4.53 5.93 -11.93
C ASP A 310 6.00 5.55 -12.11
N MET A 311 6.74 5.40 -11.01
CA MET A 311 8.18 5.06 -11.02
C MET A 311 8.47 3.74 -11.75
N ASP A 312 7.51 2.83 -11.80
CA ASP A 312 7.65 1.54 -12.47
C ASP A 312 7.41 1.60 -13.98
N GLN A 313 7.06 2.81 -14.51
CA GLN A 313 6.77 3.04 -15.92
C GLN A 313 7.69 4.11 -16.56
N PRO A 314 9.03 3.91 -16.50
CA PRO A 314 9.96 4.86 -17.08
C PRO A 314 10.01 4.74 -18.61
N PHE A 315 10.24 5.87 -19.28
CA PHE A 315 10.52 5.93 -20.71
C PHE A 315 11.46 7.10 -21.04
N VAL A 316 12.24 6.96 -22.10
CA VAL A 316 13.17 8.00 -22.54
C VAL A 316 12.41 9.05 -23.35
N LEU A 317 12.43 10.30 -22.89
CA LEU A 317 11.79 11.46 -23.51
C LEU A 317 12.66 12.10 -24.60
N ALA A 318 13.95 12.27 -24.29
CA ALA A 318 14.89 12.98 -25.16
C ALA A 318 16.33 12.66 -24.80
N SER A 319 17.26 13.00 -25.69
CA SER A 319 18.70 13.04 -25.39
C SER A 319 19.11 14.48 -25.03
N LEU A 320 20.06 14.62 -24.15
CA LEU A 320 20.59 15.89 -23.69
C LEU A 320 22.09 16.00 -24.05
N TYR A 321 22.49 17.18 -24.46
CA TYR A 321 23.91 17.50 -24.51
C TYR A 321 24.45 17.72 -23.11
N ASN A 322 25.68 17.26 -22.85
CA ASN A 322 26.39 17.44 -21.58
C ASN A 322 27.84 17.89 -21.85
N GLY A 323 28.64 18.03 -20.78
CA GLY A 323 30.00 18.51 -20.87
C GLY A 323 31.01 17.57 -21.58
N GLN A 324 30.57 16.42 -22.09
CA GLN A 324 31.43 15.49 -22.85
C GLN A 324 31.44 15.80 -24.36
N GLY A 325 30.52 16.62 -24.84
CA GLY A 325 30.56 17.15 -26.20
C GLY A 325 31.49 18.36 -26.30
N GLU A 326 32.12 18.61 -27.43
CA GLU A 326 32.90 19.81 -27.67
C GLU A 326 32.06 21.07 -27.52
N GLY A 327 32.09 21.70 -26.31
CA GLY A 327 31.38 22.92 -26.01
C GLY A 327 29.84 22.83 -26.04
N GLY A 328 29.25 21.62 -25.97
CA GLY A 328 27.81 21.43 -26.09
C GLY A 328 27.24 21.65 -27.50
N VAL A 329 28.11 21.69 -28.48
CA VAL A 329 27.75 21.77 -29.91
C VAL A 329 27.58 20.35 -30.44
N PRO A 330 26.52 20.07 -31.24
CA PRO A 330 26.30 18.75 -31.83
C PRO A 330 27.42 18.39 -32.82
#